data_1d2d6e272fc2c3e4d85c49c3190b6534
#
_entry.id   1d2d6e272fc2c3e4d85c49c3190b6534
#
_cell.length_a   1.000
_cell.length_b   1.000
_cell.length_c   1.000
_cell.angle_alpha   90.00
_cell.angle_beta   90.00
_cell.angle_gamma   90.00
#
_symmetry.space_group_name_H-M   'P 1'
#
loop_
_entity.id
_entity.type
_entity.pdbx_description
1 polymer ?
#
loop_
_entity_poly.entity_id
_entity_poly.type
_entity_poly.pdbx_seq_one_letter_code
_entity_poly.pdbx_strand_id
1 'polypeptide(L)'
;AELNAVAPDTPVFILHLYDRALLNGAALRAVGYTRDTPAPHGGEIVRDAAGNPTGLLLAKPNAAILYATLAKGPKLPFDYQLNSTRHFMRELNRLGVTGALDAGGGFQNYPDDYAVIRKLADDGQLTIRLAYNLFTQKAKEEKADFLNWTRTSKYKQGDDYFRHNGAGEMLVFSAADFEDFRQPRP
;
A
#
# COMPACT_ATOMS: atom_id res chain seq x y z
N ALA A 1 23.33 9.37 -3.98
CA ALA A 1 24.44 9.17 -4.92
C ALA A 1 24.55 7.70 -5.36
N GLU A 2 24.65 6.75 -4.43
CA GLU A 2 24.86 5.32 -4.71
C GLU A 2 23.75 4.70 -5.57
N LEU A 3 22.48 4.92 -5.24
CA LEU A 3 21.36 4.43 -6.04
C LEU A 3 21.36 4.95 -7.48
N ASN A 4 21.79 6.21 -7.69
CA ASN A 4 21.89 6.78 -9.02
C ASN A 4 23.05 6.16 -9.83
N ALA A 5 24.11 5.73 -9.15
CA ALA A 5 25.23 5.07 -9.82
C ALA A 5 24.88 3.66 -10.28
N VAL A 6 24.11 2.93 -9.48
CA VAL A 6 23.70 1.54 -9.79
C VAL A 6 22.53 1.48 -10.76
N ALA A 7 21.57 2.41 -10.65
CA ALA A 7 20.34 2.44 -11.46
C ALA A 7 20.04 3.88 -11.92
N PRO A 8 20.81 4.44 -12.88
CA PRO A 8 20.64 5.84 -13.29
C PRO A 8 19.30 6.12 -13.97
N ASP A 9 18.77 5.15 -14.72
CA ASP A 9 17.58 5.31 -15.57
C ASP A 9 16.36 4.50 -15.10
N THR A 10 16.57 3.52 -14.23
CA THR A 10 15.49 2.71 -13.67
C THR A 10 14.97 3.35 -12.38
N PRO A 11 13.66 3.65 -12.27
CA PRO A 11 13.09 4.15 -11.02
C PRO A 11 13.27 3.15 -9.88
N VAL A 12 13.88 3.60 -8.79
CA VAL A 12 14.09 2.79 -7.58
C VAL A 12 13.43 3.48 -6.40
N PHE A 13 12.59 2.74 -5.69
CA PHE A 13 11.93 3.15 -4.46
C PHE A 13 12.23 2.11 -3.37
N ILE A 14 12.95 2.53 -2.33
CA ILE A 14 13.27 1.69 -1.17
C ILE A 14 12.43 2.17 0.00
N LEU A 15 11.47 1.35 0.42
CA LEU A 15 10.67 1.58 1.60
C LEU A 15 11.38 1.03 2.85
N HIS A 16 11.53 1.84 3.88
CA HIS A 16 12.00 1.42 5.20
C HIS A 16 10.86 1.53 6.20
N LEU A 17 10.22 0.40 6.47
CA LEU A 17 9.06 0.32 7.35
C LEU A 17 8.00 1.37 6.98
N TYR A 18 7.52 2.12 7.97
CA TYR A 18 6.50 3.16 7.78
C TYR A 18 7.03 4.57 8.04
N ASP A 19 8.35 4.74 8.21
CA ASP A 19 8.91 6.03 8.62
C ASP A 19 9.64 6.79 7.50
N ARG A 20 10.16 6.10 6.49
CA ARG A 20 10.88 6.74 5.39
C ARG A 20 10.93 5.93 4.11
N ALA A 21 11.22 6.61 3.02
CA ALA A 21 11.59 5.97 1.76
C ALA A 21 12.74 6.71 1.08
N LEU A 22 13.52 5.99 0.28
CA LEU A 22 14.60 6.53 -0.50
C LEU A 22 14.35 6.28 -1.99
N LEU A 23 14.36 7.36 -2.77
CA LEU A 23 14.17 7.37 -4.22
C LEU A 23 15.48 7.75 -4.91
N ASN A 24 15.76 7.13 -6.05
CA ASN A 24 16.80 7.63 -6.94
C ASN A 24 16.29 8.76 -7.85
N GLY A 25 17.17 9.36 -8.64
CA GLY A 25 16.81 10.45 -9.57
C GLY A 25 15.77 10.04 -10.61
N ALA A 26 15.83 8.79 -11.11
CA ALA A 26 14.85 8.26 -12.04
C ALA A 26 13.45 8.13 -11.40
N ALA A 27 13.39 7.68 -10.14
CA ALA A 27 12.13 7.61 -9.40
C ALA A 27 11.56 9.01 -9.12
N LEU A 28 12.39 9.98 -8.73
CA LEU A 28 11.95 11.37 -8.54
C LEU A 28 11.31 11.95 -9.81
N ARG A 29 11.92 11.69 -10.97
CA ARG A 29 11.35 12.09 -12.27
C ARG A 29 10.02 11.36 -12.57
N ALA A 30 9.98 10.05 -12.33
CA ALA A 30 8.79 9.24 -12.58
C ALA A 30 7.57 9.65 -11.74
N VAL A 31 7.78 10.06 -10.47
CA VAL A 31 6.71 10.54 -9.59
C VAL A 31 6.46 12.05 -9.69
N GLY A 32 7.26 12.78 -10.50
CA GLY A 32 7.12 14.20 -10.75
C GLY A 32 7.50 15.11 -9.58
N TYR A 33 8.42 14.69 -8.72
CA TYR A 33 8.88 15.51 -7.61
C TYR A 33 9.98 16.48 -8.05
N THR A 34 9.70 17.76 -7.89
CA THR A 34 10.60 18.88 -8.23
C THR A 34 10.82 19.78 -7.02
N ARG A 35 11.65 20.82 -7.18
CA ARG A 35 11.83 21.85 -6.16
C ARG A 35 10.52 22.58 -5.78
N ASP A 36 9.57 22.65 -6.72
CA ASP A 36 8.32 23.38 -6.54
C ASP A 36 7.17 22.46 -6.04
N THR A 37 7.41 21.16 -5.91
CA THR A 37 6.43 20.23 -5.40
C THR A 37 6.17 20.52 -3.92
N PRO A 38 4.93 20.87 -3.52
CA PRO A 38 4.64 21.10 -2.10
C PRO A 38 4.82 19.80 -1.31
N ALA A 39 5.24 19.90 -0.06
CA ALA A 39 5.25 18.77 0.83
C ALA A 39 3.81 18.30 1.06
N PRO A 40 3.50 17.02 0.84
CA PRO A 40 2.17 16.51 1.10
C PRO A 40 1.86 16.55 2.60
N HIS A 41 0.58 16.65 2.94
CA HIS A 41 0.16 16.57 4.33
C HIS A 41 0.62 15.25 4.96
N GLY A 42 1.19 15.33 6.15
CA GLY A 42 1.68 14.15 6.86
C GLY A 42 3.03 13.61 6.40
N GLY A 43 3.85 14.42 5.72
CA GLY A 43 5.17 13.98 5.30
C GLY A 43 6.08 15.11 4.85
N GLU A 44 7.34 14.79 4.68
CA GLU A 44 8.37 15.71 4.23
C GLU A 44 9.11 15.14 3.01
N ILE A 45 9.29 15.97 1.98
CA ILE A 45 10.23 15.75 0.89
C ILE A 45 11.52 16.45 1.29
N VAL A 46 12.51 15.70 1.72
CA VAL A 46 13.79 16.28 2.15
C VAL A 46 14.51 16.92 0.96
N ARG A 47 15.00 18.14 1.14
CA ARG A 47 15.61 18.96 0.10
C ARG A 47 17.06 19.30 0.43
N ASP A 48 17.84 19.50 -0.62
CA ASP A 48 19.19 20.06 -0.51
C ASP A 48 19.16 21.59 -0.29
N ALA A 49 20.33 22.19 -0.12
CA ALA A 49 20.46 23.64 0.07
C ALA A 49 19.94 24.48 -1.12
N ALA A 50 19.84 23.89 -2.31
CA ALA A 50 19.28 24.54 -3.51
C ALA A 50 17.76 24.31 -3.63
N GLY A 51 17.13 23.58 -2.70
CA GLY A 51 15.71 23.27 -2.68
C GLY A 51 15.32 22.06 -3.51
N ASN A 52 16.26 21.33 -4.09
CA ASN A 52 15.93 20.15 -4.89
C ASN A 52 15.66 18.94 -3.99
N PRO A 53 14.71 18.05 -4.36
CA PRO A 53 14.48 16.80 -3.65
C PRO A 53 15.74 15.92 -3.62
N THR A 54 16.13 15.47 -2.43
CA THR A 54 17.29 14.58 -2.24
C THR A 54 16.97 13.12 -2.56
N GLY A 55 15.70 12.78 -2.67
CA GLY A 55 15.18 11.43 -2.77
C GLY A 55 14.74 10.83 -1.43
N LEU A 56 15.05 11.46 -0.31
CA LEU A 56 14.58 11.02 1.00
C LEU A 56 13.19 11.58 1.29
N LEU A 57 12.26 10.70 1.61
CA LEU A 57 10.93 11.02 2.12
C LEU A 57 10.85 10.63 3.60
N LEU A 58 10.29 11.50 4.42
CA LEU A 58 10.03 11.23 5.84
C LEU A 58 8.53 11.24 6.09
N ALA A 59 8.05 10.19 6.74
CA ALA A 59 6.67 10.03 7.14
C ALA A 59 6.46 10.64 8.53
N LYS A 60 5.63 11.67 8.63
CA LYS A 60 5.22 12.30 9.89
C LYS A 60 3.89 13.02 9.69
N PRO A 61 2.86 12.70 10.43
CA PRO A 61 2.77 11.71 11.53
C PRO A 61 2.48 10.27 11.07
N ASN A 62 2.35 10.03 9.77
CA ASN A 62 1.97 8.71 9.26
C ASN A 62 2.63 8.39 7.90
N ALA A 63 2.43 7.17 7.42
CA ALA A 63 3.04 6.68 6.18
C ALA A 63 2.36 7.16 4.87
N ALA A 64 1.41 8.08 4.93
CA ALA A 64 0.63 8.50 3.76
C ALA A 64 1.50 9.00 2.59
N ILE A 65 2.55 9.79 2.89
CA ILE A 65 3.49 10.27 1.86
C ILE A 65 4.15 9.10 1.11
N LEU A 66 4.48 8.02 1.79
CA LEU A 66 5.20 6.87 1.23
C LEU A 66 4.30 6.13 0.24
N TYR A 67 3.09 5.82 0.64
CA TYR A 67 2.11 5.14 -0.20
C TYR A 67 1.59 6.02 -1.34
N ALA A 68 1.32 7.30 -1.07
CA ALA A 68 0.92 8.25 -2.11
C ALA A 68 2.01 8.46 -3.15
N THR A 69 3.28 8.40 -2.76
CA THR A 69 4.41 8.44 -3.70
C THR A 69 4.49 7.17 -4.52
N LEU A 70 4.39 6.01 -3.89
CA LEU A 70 4.41 4.72 -4.56
C LEU A 70 3.27 4.60 -5.59
N ALA A 71 2.08 5.11 -5.25
CA ALA A 71 0.92 5.12 -6.14
C ALA A 71 1.10 5.97 -7.41
N LYS A 72 2.03 6.94 -7.42
CA LYS A 72 2.40 7.72 -8.61
C LYS A 72 3.37 6.98 -9.54
N GLY A 73 4.00 5.93 -9.06
CA GLY A 73 4.93 5.13 -9.85
C GLY A 73 4.21 4.30 -10.92
N PRO A 74 4.97 3.80 -11.90
CA PRO A 74 4.42 2.91 -12.93
C PRO A 74 3.90 1.63 -12.29
N LYS A 75 2.67 1.23 -12.67
CA LYS A 75 2.11 -0.05 -12.26
C LYS A 75 2.62 -1.17 -13.18
N LEU A 76 2.88 -2.33 -12.59
CA LEU A 76 3.19 -3.53 -13.37
C LEU A 76 1.99 -3.92 -14.24
N PRO A 77 2.20 -4.43 -15.47
CA PRO A 77 1.17 -5.10 -16.24
C PRO A 77 0.50 -6.21 -15.42
N PHE A 78 -0.76 -6.48 -15.70
CA PHE A 78 -1.57 -7.41 -14.87
C PHE A 78 -0.98 -8.83 -14.80
N ASP A 79 -0.49 -9.35 -15.89
CA ASP A 79 0.20 -10.65 -15.95
C ASP A 79 1.50 -10.69 -15.15
N TYR A 80 2.24 -9.58 -15.08
CA TYR A 80 3.41 -9.45 -14.20
C TYR A 80 3.02 -9.39 -12.72
N GLN A 81 1.89 -8.74 -12.40
CA GLN A 81 1.35 -8.76 -11.04
C GLN A 81 0.94 -10.18 -10.62
N LEU A 82 0.30 -10.96 -11.50
CA LEU A 82 -0.01 -12.37 -11.27
C LEU A 82 1.26 -13.18 -11.01
N ASN A 83 2.29 -12.99 -11.84
CA ASN A 83 3.56 -13.68 -11.68
C ASN A 83 4.28 -13.29 -10.37
N SER A 84 4.31 -12.00 -10.04
CA SER A 84 4.86 -11.49 -8.78
C SER A 84 4.15 -12.10 -7.57
N THR A 85 2.83 -12.20 -7.60
CA THR A 85 2.04 -12.80 -6.53
C THR A 85 2.32 -14.30 -6.38
N ARG A 86 2.49 -15.04 -7.48
CA ARG A 86 2.92 -16.45 -7.44
C ARG A 86 4.30 -16.60 -6.80
N HIS A 87 5.24 -15.73 -7.14
CA HIS A 87 6.57 -15.73 -6.52
C HIS A 87 6.51 -15.44 -5.02
N PHE A 88 5.69 -14.47 -4.61
CA PHE A 88 5.50 -14.14 -3.20
C PHE A 88 4.89 -15.32 -2.42
N MET A 89 3.84 -15.95 -2.94
CA MET A 89 3.27 -17.15 -2.33
C MET A 89 4.30 -18.29 -2.21
N ARG A 90 5.14 -18.49 -3.22
CA ARG A 90 6.22 -19.49 -3.18
C ARG A 90 7.21 -19.22 -2.05
N GLU A 91 7.58 -17.95 -1.83
CA GLU A 91 8.46 -17.59 -0.70
C GLU A 91 7.78 -17.80 0.65
N LEU A 92 6.51 -17.48 0.76
CA LEU A 92 5.73 -17.78 1.97
C LEU A 92 5.69 -19.30 2.24
N ASN A 93 5.41 -20.11 1.21
CA ASN A 93 5.42 -21.57 1.34
C ASN A 93 6.81 -22.11 1.71
N ARG A 94 7.88 -21.54 1.16
CA ARG A 94 9.26 -21.91 1.52
C ARG A 94 9.54 -21.70 3.01
N LEU A 95 8.89 -20.72 3.62
CA LEU A 95 8.97 -20.43 5.05
C LEU A 95 7.93 -21.20 5.88
N GLY A 96 7.18 -22.11 5.27
CA GLY A 96 6.16 -22.91 5.95
C GLY A 96 4.82 -22.18 6.19
N VAL A 97 4.64 -20.99 5.62
CA VAL A 97 3.38 -20.25 5.72
C VAL A 97 2.33 -20.88 4.80
N THR A 98 1.21 -21.30 5.38
CA THR A 98 0.08 -21.94 4.67
C THR A 98 -1.18 -21.08 4.66
N GLY A 99 -1.21 -19.99 5.41
CA GLY A 99 -2.32 -19.05 5.45
C GLY A 99 -1.87 -17.67 5.91
N ALA A 100 -2.60 -16.66 5.47
CA ALA A 100 -2.37 -15.28 5.84
C ALA A 100 -3.70 -14.54 6.01
N LEU A 101 -3.68 -13.50 6.82
CA LEU A 101 -4.78 -12.56 6.98
C LEU A 101 -4.32 -11.19 6.50
N ASP A 102 -5.02 -10.64 5.52
CA ASP A 102 -4.92 -9.22 5.21
C ASP A 102 -5.76 -8.45 6.22
N ALA A 103 -5.10 -7.74 7.11
CA ALA A 103 -5.74 -7.05 8.23
C ALA A 103 -6.64 -5.88 7.78
N GLY A 104 -6.51 -5.45 6.54
CA GLY A 104 -7.38 -4.40 5.98
C GLY A 104 -7.03 -3.00 6.47
N GLY A 105 -5.81 -2.59 6.16
CA GLY A 105 -5.32 -1.26 6.47
C GLY A 105 -4.24 -0.84 5.54
N GLY A 106 -3.88 -0.20 4.80
CA GLY A 106 -2.70 0.04 3.95
C GLY A 106 -3.04 0.68 2.61
N PHE A 107 -4.18 1.36 2.56
CA PHE A 107 -4.59 2.16 1.41
C PHE A 107 -4.90 1.37 0.13
N GLN A 108 -5.17 0.07 0.23
CA GLN A 108 -5.69 -0.71 -0.89
C GLN A 108 -7.13 -0.30 -1.22
N ASN A 109 -7.48 -0.34 -2.50
CA ASN A 109 -8.83 -0.12 -2.98
C ASN A 109 -9.51 -1.46 -3.25
N TYR A 110 -10.62 -1.70 -2.58
CA TYR A 110 -11.45 -2.88 -2.85
C TYR A 110 -12.58 -2.50 -3.83
N PRO A 111 -12.86 -3.29 -4.87
CA PRO A 111 -12.25 -4.60 -5.18
C PRO A 111 -11.01 -4.55 -6.08
N ASP A 112 -10.59 -3.42 -6.57
CA ASP A 112 -9.67 -3.29 -7.70
C ASP A 112 -8.27 -3.85 -7.40
N ASP A 113 -7.71 -3.53 -6.23
CA ASP A 113 -6.37 -4.01 -5.86
C ASP A 113 -6.36 -5.51 -5.49
N TYR A 114 -7.54 -6.13 -5.31
CA TYR A 114 -7.69 -7.57 -5.09
C TYR A 114 -7.91 -8.37 -6.38
N ALA A 115 -7.99 -7.71 -7.55
CA ALA A 115 -8.27 -8.38 -8.82
C ALA A 115 -7.25 -9.47 -9.16
N VAL A 116 -5.97 -9.25 -8.84
CA VAL A 116 -4.88 -10.23 -9.05
C VAL A 116 -5.09 -11.48 -8.19
N ILE A 117 -5.37 -11.30 -6.90
CA ILE A 117 -5.60 -12.40 -5.96
C ILE A 117 -6.88 -13.14 -6.33
N ARG A 118 -7.94 -12.41 -6.68
CA ARG A 118 -9.20 -12.99 -7.16
C ARG A 118 -8.98 -13.86 -8.37
N LYS A 119 -8.24 -13.38 -9.37
CA LYS A 119 -7.93 -14.17 -10.56
C LYS A 119 -7.18 -15.47 -10.22
N LEU A 120 -6.20 -15.41 -9.32
CA LEU A 120 -5.47 -16.59 -8.87
C LEU A 120 -6.35 -17.56 -8.08
N ALA A 121 -7.30 -17.05 -7.30
CA ALA A 121 -8.29 -17.86 -6.59
C ALA A 121 -9.21 -18.58 -7.58
N ASP A 122 -9.80 -17.85 -8.52
CA ASP A 122 -10.73 -18.37 -9.53
C ASP A 122 -10.06 -19.41 -10.43
N ASP A 123 -8.75 -19.27 -10.69
CA ASP A 123 -7.96 -20.25 -11.44
C ASP A 123 -7.46 -21.44 -10.60
N GLY A 124 -7.77 -21.50 -9.30
CA GLY A 124 -7.28 -22.54 -8.39
C GLY A 124 -5.77 -22.50 -8.15
N GLN A 125 -5.15 -21.33 -8.27
CA GLN A 125 -3.68 -21.16 -8.21
C GLN A 125 -3.18 -20.59 -6.87
N LEU A 126 -4.07 -20.35 -5.90
CA LEU A 126 -3.62 -19.97 -4.56
C LEU A 126 -3.00 -21.17 -3.84
N THR A 127 -1.79 -20.99 -3.34
CA THR A 127 -1.05 -21.99 -2.57
C THR A 127 -1.07 -21.72 -1.07
N ILE A 128 -1.65 -20.59 -0.67
CA ILE A 128 -1.92 -20.21 0.71
C ILE A 128 -3.40 -19.86 0.86
N ARG A 129 -3.96 -20.06 2.06
CA ARG A 129 -5.30 -19.59 2.39
C ARG A 129 -5.21 -18.12 2.74
N LEU A 130 -6.00 -17.28 2.06
CA LEU A 130 -6.02 -15.84 2.28
C LEU A 130 -7.40 -15.40 2.77
N ALA A 131 -7.44 -14.86 3.98
CA ALA A 131 -8.59 -14.14 4.48
C ALA A 131 -8.33 -12.63 4.39
N TYR A 132 -9.33 -11.82 4.02
CA TYR A 132 -9.19 -10.38 3.93
C TYR A 132 -10.26 -9.65 4.70
N ASN A 133 -9.89 -8.50 5.23
CA ASN A 133 -10.80 -7.59 5.90
C ASN A 133 -11.04 -6.35 5.03
N LEU A 134 -12.28 -5.84 5.06
CA LEU A 134 -12.61 -4.56 4.42
C LEU A 134 -12.45 -3.43 5.44
N PHE A 135 -12.02 -2.29 4.97
CA PHE A 135 -11.74 -1.11 5.78
C PHE A 135 -12.25 0.15 5.07
N THR A 136 -12.21 1.28 5.75
CA THR A 136 -12.64 2.55 5.18
C THR A 136 -11.76 2.93 3.98
N GLN A 137 -12.38 3.39 2.90
CA GLN A 137 -11.72 3.79 1.66
C GLN A 137 -11.55 5.29 1.54
N LYS A 138 -12.41 6.06 2.21
CA LYS A 138 -12.45 7.51 2.08
C LYS A 138 -12.58 8.21 3.43
N ALA A 139 -11.71 9.19 3.65
CA ALA A 139 -11.79 10.06 4.81
C ALA A 139 -13.13 10.80 4.86
N LYS A 140 -13.76 10.82 6.04
CA LYS A 140 -15.07 11.44 6.31
C LYS A 140 -16.28 10.75 5.66
N GLU A 141 -16.07 9.66 4.94
CA GLU A 141 -17.13 8.84 4.36
C GLU A 141 -17.17 7.43 4.99
N GLU A 142 -16.49 7.20 6.11
CA GLU A 142 -16.30 5.90 6.75
C GLU A 142 -17.64 5.19 7.00
N LYS A 143 -18.64 5.91 7.49
CA LYS A 143 -19.99 5.37 7.71
C LYS A 143 -20.62 4.88 6.40
N ALA A 144 -20.44 5.64 5.32
CA ALA A 144 -20.98 5.26 4.01
C ALA A 144 -20.26 4.01 3.46
N ASP A 145 -18.94 3.92 3.62
CA ASP A 145 -18.15 2.75 3.24
C ASP A 145 -18.63 1.50 3.98
N PHE A 146 -18.76 1.55 5.30
CA PHE A 146 -19.24 0.40 6.08
C PHE A 146 -20.69 0.02 5.78
N LEU A 147 -21.58 0.99 5.57
CA LEU A 147 -22.94 0.69 5.13
C LEU A 147 -22.96 0.03 3.75
N ASN A 148 -22.07 0.41 2.85
CA ASN A 148 -21.90 -0.24 1.56
C ASN A 148 -21.40 -1.69 1.74
N TRP A 149 -20.36 -1.90 2.55
CA TRP A 149 -19.82 -3.24 2.83
C TRP A 149 -20.86 -4.17 3.44
N THR A 150 -21.72 -3.70 4.35
CA THR A 150 -22.80 -4.52 4.93
C THR A 150 -23.86 -4.94 3.90
N ARG A 151 -24.00 -4.20 2.81
CA ARG A 151 -24.95 -4.51 1.73
C ARG A 151 -24.36 -5.39 0.64
N THR A 152 -23.07 -5.22 0.34
CA THR A 152 -22.40 -5.82 -0.82
C THR A 152 -21.54 -7.02 -0.47
N SER A 153 -21.20 -7.19 0.81
CA SER A 153 -20.32 -8.26 1.27
C SER A 153 -21.00 -9.08 2.36
N LYS A 154 -20.74 -10.40 2.37
CA LYS A 154 -21.19 -11.30 3.43
C LYS A 154 -19.98 -11.80 4.21
N TYR A 155 -20.15 -11.95 5.52
CA TYR A 155 -19.15 -12.61 6.36
C TYR A 155 -18.86 -14.01 5.84
N LYS A 156 -17.58 -14.36 5.71
CA LYS A 156 -17.09 -15.61 5.10
C LYS A 156 -17.46 -15.79 3.61
N GLN A 157 -17.82 -14.73 2.90
CA GLN A 157 -18.00 -14.80 1.45
C GLN A 157 -16.69 -15.21 0.78
N GLY A 158 -16.76 -16.23 -0.08
CA GLY A 158 -15.60 -16.84 -0.74
C GLY A 158 -15.53 -18.32 -0.43
N ASP A 159 -14.34 -18.87 -0.44
CA ASP A 159 -14.07 -20.28 -0.20
C ASP A 159 -12.94 -20.48 0.85
N ASP A 160 -12.41 -21.68 0.95
CA ASP A 160 -11.33 -21.99 1.91
C ASP A 160 -10.00 -21.35 1.55
N TYR A 161 -9.81 -20.92 0.32
CA TYR A 161 -8.58 -20.31 -0.14
C TYR A 161 -8.62 -18.77 -0.20
N PHE A 162 -9.79 -18.20 -0.53
CA PHE A 162 -9.93 -16.74 -0.59
C PHE A 162 -11.29 -16.29 -0.06
N ARG A 163 -11.34 -15.64 1.09
CA ARG A 163 -12.59 -15.25 1.72
C ARG A 163 -12.55 -13.93 2.46
N HIS A 164 -13.69 -13.27 2.48
CA HIS A 164 -13.94 -12.12 3.35
C HIS A 164 -14.02 -12.56 4.82
N ASN A 165 -13.26 -11.89 5.69
CA ASN A 165 -13.22 -12.25 7.11
C ASN A 165 -13.94 -11.23 8.02
N GLY A 166 -13.99 -9.96 7.66
CA GLY A 166 -14.65 -8.95 8.48
C GLY A 166 -14.19 -7.52 8.21
N ALA A 167 -14.29 -6.67 9.24
CA ALA A 167 -13.77 -5.31 9.20
C ALA A 167 -12.26 -5.30 9.52
N GLY A 168 -11.52 -4.42 8.84
CA GLY A 168 -10.08 -4.29 8.97
C GLY A 168 -9.63 -3.50 10.20
N GLU A 169 -8.33 -3.35 10.34
CA GLU A 169 -7.73 -2.61 11.46
C GLU A 169 -7.99 -1.10 11.39
N MET A 170 -8.19 -0.56 10.20
CA MET A 170 -8.45 0.86 9.99
C MET A 170 -9.96 1.12 9.82
N LEU A 171 -10.64 1.39 10.91
CA LEU A 171 -12.08 1.67 10.93
C LEU A 171 -12.41 3.13 10.63
N VAL A 172 -11.46 4.04 10.88
CA VAL A 172 -11.55 5.47 10.57
C VAL A 172 -10.22 5.97 10.03
N PHE A 173 -10.24 6.96 9.14
CA PHE A 173 -9.01 7.48 8.55
C PHE A 173 -8.07 8.14 9.56
N SER A 174 -8.59 8.73 10.63
CA SER A 174 -7.77 9.27 11.71
C SER A 174 -6.91 8.22 12.42
N ALA A 175 -7.26 6.94 12.34
CA ALA A 175 -6.46 5.84 12.87
C ALA A 175 -5.25 5.50 12.00
N ALA A 176 -5.13 6.05 10.79
CA ALA A 176 -3.92 5.94 9.96
C ALA A 176 -2.74 6.74 10.52
N ASP A 177 -2.98 7.61 11.49
CA ASP A 177 -1.96 8.39 12.18
C ASP A 177 -1.51 7.67 13.44
N PHE A 178 -0.35 7.02 13.37
CA PHE A 178 0.20 6.21 14.46
C PHE A 178 0.88 7.03 15.56
N GLU A 179 1.28 8.27 15.28
CA GLU A 179 2.08 9.06 16.20
C GLU A 179 1.24 9.91 17.14
N ASP A 180 -0.01 10.17 16.79
CA ASP A 180 -0.83 11.18 17.50
C ASP A 180 -2.07 10.63 18.22
N PHE A 181 -1.95 9.46 18.83
CA PHE A 181 -3.01 8.88 19.66
C PHE A 181 -3.36 9.71 20.91
N ARG A 182 -2.53 10.69 21.25
CA ARG A 182 -2.72 11.55 22.42
C ARG A 182 -3.57 12.77 22.10
N GLN A 183 -3.74 13.10 20.82
CA GLN A 183 -4.57 14.23 20.41
C GLN A 183 -6.03 13.82 20.31
N PRO A 184 -6.97 14.73 20.59
CA PRO A 184 -8.39 14.48 20.37
C PRO A 184 -8.64 14.10 18.91
N ARG A 185 -9.41 13.04 18.67
CA ARG A 185 -9.84 12.62 17.34
C ARG A 185 -11.21 13.22 17.00
N PRO A 186 -11.44 13.61 15.75
CA PRO A 186 -12.75 14.10 15.32
C PRO A 186 -13.81 13.01 15.40
#